data_adfb589f400c23ae010bc6fca1e329b5
#
_entry.id   adfb589f400c23ae010bc6fca1e329b5
#
_cell.length_a   1.000
_cell.length_b   1.000
_cell.length_c   1.000
_cell.angle_alpha   90.00
_cell.angle_beta   90.00
_cell.angle_gamma   90.00
#
_symmetry.space_group_name_H-M   'P 1'
#
loop_
_entity.id
_entity.type
_entity.pdbx_description
1 polymer ?
#
loop_
_entity_poly.entity_id
_entity_poly.type
_entity_poly.pdbx_seq_one_letter_code
_entity_poly.pdbx_strand_id
1 'polypeptide(L)'
;MGDEGHDPVLAREDSHEADFRPGKRQRTFIARQACEACRAKKTRCDEDMPCSLCRSLGIECTYAERKPTKNEISMSMIFNTLKRMESKIDHLSDQDPPPKSRQQSVAILSEHDRHTTESPGRMESAMSIRSITSPQAPTPVPPTKLPGLLSFSAHQTVHWPGVVATLPPSLSTAAGNLERSYPTLLESGRAQLSPMIPAQAGLPGEDWLASLSLSCVKELSNAYFDTFNRVYPCIDRDFYFLSTLAVVVREGFGYDMESCLVLNVMALGCMGLKAYEEGGFDTSLTESLSPIIRHIMDEEIPGLSFFNEARKRVGFCLCERDIQSCQYYLVSAVFFAQTMRPVDEWMMTNRAAMTCTAFFKCPPMPHDEWSADMQSRLFWTALVLETVIVQELELPPSRLKEFEDVVPLPKFITYPYADKSRPWNSDDSYYHYHFLAQIAHRIILSRIREELYYSNPSAALADELRHQLEQWRENLPPGLQWTSEGEDQVFGSPADAVVLTLLQARYRISRFHLGRPFLYKAIQKPMSVSDTDLKMCSEALQFAMDWPLALDVCVRMKDFMPLKYFVSGQMFGQLFIFHAFKNSPNPRVRDTLPLGYDVWCTKMLRFMSELVASSPTVAQDFELLSTLYHLAEV
;
A
#
# COMPACT_ATOMS: atom_id res chain seq x y z
N MET A 1 -55.37 65.04 -2.47
CA MET A 1 -54.37 65.90 -3.10
C MET A 1 -53.42 64.93 -3.71
N GLY A 2 -53.58 64.55 -4.93
CA GLY A 2 -53.59 65.11 -6.26
C GLY A 2 -52.39 64.47 -6.89
N ASP A 3 -52.32 63.99 -8.04
CA ASP A 3 -53.21 63.99 -9.22
C ASP A 3 -52.43 63.19 -10.30
N GLU A 4 -53.08 62.30 -10.97
CA GLU A 4 -53.23 62.16 -12.42
C GLU A 4 -51.94 62.27 -13.26
N GLY A 5 -51.67 61.44 -14.23
CA GLY A 5 -52.55 61.07 -15.30
C GLY A 5 -51.92 60.10 -16.32
N HIS A 6 -52.76 59.31 -16.80
CA HIS A 6 -53.09 58.89 -18.19
C HIS A 6 -52.02 58.42 -19.17
N ASP A 7 -52.27 57.19 -19.57
CA ASP A 7 -52.13 56.45 -20.85
C ASP A 7 -52.32 57.31 -22.16
N PRO A 8 -52.07 56.76 -23.39
CA PRO A 8 -52.28 55.37 -23.84
C PRO A 8 -51.40 54.85 -25.01
N VAL A 9 -51.38 53.51 -25.08
CA VAL A 9 -51.49 52.65 -26.30
C VAL A 9 -50.76 53.03 -27.58
N LEU A 10 -49.93 52.12 -28.02
CA LEU A 10 -50.02 51.58 -29.42
C LEU A 10 -49.26 50.21 -29.50
N ALA A 11 -49.99 49.22 -29.94
CA ALA A 11 -49.53 47.88 -30.28
C ALA A 11 -48.59 47.90 -31.51
N ARG A 12 -47.59 47.09 -31.47
CA ARG A 12 -46.93 46.55 -32.64
C ARG A 12 -46.61 45.09 -32.39
N GLU A 13 -47.20 44.22 -33.16
CA GLU A 13 -46.82 42.84 -33.41
C GLU A 13 -45.41 42.83 -33.97
N ASP A 14 -44.49 42.12 -33.32
CA ASP A 14 -43.23 41.68 -33.91
C ASP A 14 -43.05 40.18 -33.61
N SER A 15 -43.04 39.44 -34.70
CA SER A 15 -42.78 38.02 -34.82
C SER A 15 -41.45 37.64 -34.20
N HIS A 16 -41.47 36.83 -33.12
CA HIS A 16 -40.28 36.18 -32.59
C HIS A 16 -39.93 34.97 -33.44
N GLU A 17 -38.97 35.14 -34.35
CA GLU A 17 -38.12 34.05 -34.82
C GLU A 17 -37.30 33.49 -33.65
N ALA A 18 -37.57 32.25 -33.24
CA ALA A 18 -36.82 31.51 -32.25
C ALA A 18 -35.43 31.19 -32.79
N ASP A 19 -34.42 31.88 -32.29
CA ASP A 19 -33.01 31.64 -32.54
C ASP A 19 -32.60 30.28 -31.89
N PHE A 20 -32.65 29.23 -32.70
CA PHE A 20 -32.20 27.89 -32.32
C PHE A 20 -30.68 27.89 -32.25
N ARG A 21 -30.09 28.22 -31.05
CA ARG A 21 -28.70 27.95 -30.77
C ARG A 21 -28.52 26.44 -30.60
N PRO A 22 -27.69 25.76 -31.44
CA PRO A 22 -27.45 24.34 -31.28
C PRO A 22 -26.76 24.07 -29.95
N GLY A 23 -27.41 23.31 -29.07
CA GLY A 23 -26.88 22.87 -27.80
C GLY A 23 -25.51 22.23 -27.96
N LYS A 24 -24.54 22.59 -27.11
CA LYS A 24 -23.21 21.98 -27.08
C LYS A 24 -23.36 20.46 -26.91
N ARG A 25 -23.05 19.70 -28.00
CA ARG A 25 -23.01 18.24 -27.96
C ARG A 25 -22.04 17.81 -26.87
N GLN A 26 -22.53 17.03 -25.91
CA GLN A 26 -21.78 16.44 -24.83
C GLN A 26 -20.61 15.58 -25.41
N ARG A 27 -19.40 15.82 -24.97
CA ARG A 27 -18.22 15.04 -25.39
C ARG A 27 -18.33 13.63 -24.81
N THR A 28 -18.66 12.65 -25.64
CA THR A 28 -18.81 11.25 -25.23
C THR A 28 -17.52 10.46 -25.26
N PHE A 29 -16.48 10.92 -25.98
CA PHE A 29 -15.19 10.24 -26.09
C PHE A 29 -14.08 11.22 -26.49
N ILE A 30 -12.92 11.10 -25.85
CA ILE A 30 -11.69 11.79 -26.24
C ILE A 30 -10.72 10.72 -26.72
N ALA A 31 -10.36 10.76 -28.01
CA ALA A 31 -9.36 9.88 -28.60
C ALA A 31 -8.03 10.00 -27.87
N ARG A 32 -7.43 8.85 -27.48
CA ARG A 32 -6.12 8.80 -26.84
C ARG A 32 -4.99 9.16 -27.81
N GLN A 33 -5.16 8.76 -29.06
CA GLN A 33 -4.23 9.04 -30.14
C GLN A 33 -4.98 9.34 -31.44
N ALA A 34 -4.84 10.54 -31.97
CA ALA A 34 -5.37 10.85 -33.27
C ALA A 34 -4.42 10.39 -34.38
N CYS A 35 -4.94 9.86 -35.49
CA CYS A 35 -4.15 9.55 -36.67
C CYS A 35 -3.42 10.80 -37.19
N GLU A 36 -2.35 10.64 -37.95
CA GLU A 36 -1.53 11.75 -38.44
C GLU A 36 -2.31 12.78 -39.24
N ALA A 37 -3.23 12.31 -40.08
CA ALA A 37 -4.08 13.20 -40.89
C ALA A 37 -5.04 14.04 -40.02
N CYS A 38 -5.69 13.45 -39.02
CA CYS A 38 -6.56 14.18 -38.07
C CYS A 38 -5.76 15.12 -37.16
N ARG A 39 -4.56 14.70 -36.77
CA ARG A 39 -3.64 15.50 -35.95
C ARG A 39 -3.14 16.74 -36.68
N ALA A 40 -2.76 16.58 -37.93
CA ALA A 40 -2.31 17.69 -38.77
C ALA A 40 -3.44 18.72 -39.03
N LYS A 41 -4.67 18.22 -39.23
CA LYS A 41 -5.85 19.06 -39.47
C LYS A 41 -6.52 19.56 -38.17
N LYS A 42 -6.01 19.18 -36.97
CA LYS A 42 -6.59 19.49 -35.65
C LYS A 42 -8.06 19.14 -35.54
N THR A 43 -8.47 18.04 -36.18
CA THR A 43 -9.86 17.53 -36.20
C THR A 43 -10.02 16.33 -35.26
N ARG A 44 -11.26 15.97 -34.92
CA ARG A 44 -11.54 14.80 -34.08
C ARG A 44 -11.20 13.51 -34.82
N CYS A 45 -10.63 12.55 -34.09
CA CYS A 45 -10.37 11.19 -34.51
C CYS A 45 -11.08 10.22 -33.56
N ASP A 46 -11.63 9.13 -34.09
CA ASP A 46 -12.33 8.09 -33.34
C ASP A 46 -11.45 6.86 -33.09
N GLU A 47 -10.18 6.91 -33.47
CA GLU A 47 -9.18 5.82 -33.32
C GLU A 47 -9.46 4.56 -34.14
N ASP A 48 -10.47 4.54 -35.00
CA ASP A 48 -10.67 3.41 -35.93
C ASP A 48 -9.58 3.37 -37.03
N MET A 49 -9.37 2.20 -37.63
CA MET A 49 -8.42 2.03 -38.76
C MET A 49 -9.17 1.57 -40.04
N PRO A 50 -9.38 2.47 -41.00
CA PRO A 50 -9.23 3.92 -41.01
C PRO A 50 -10.29 4.63 -40.18
N CYS A 51 -9.95 5.76 -39.52
CA CYS A 51 -10.91 6.51 -38.74
C CYS A 51 -12.05 7.04 -39.62
N SER A 52 -13.23 7.30 -39.02
CA SER A 52 -14.42 7.69 -39.75
C SER A 52 -14.20 8.92 -40.62
N LEU A 53 -13.43 9.91 -40.14
CA LEU A 53 -13.13 11.12 -40.92
C LEU A 53 -12.19 10.82 -42.10
N CYS A 54 -11.13 10.03 -41.92
CA CYS A 54 -10.23 9.67 -43.01
C CYS A 54 -10.96 8.79 -44.05
N ARG A 55 -11.82 7.88 -43.59
CA ARG A 55 -12.68 7.04 -44.45
C ARG A 55 -13.62 7.88 -45.29
N SER A 56 -14.29 8.90 -44.70
CA SER A 56 -15.21 9.78 -45.43
C SER A 56 -14.50 10.72 -46.42
N LEU A 57 -13.24 11.07 -46.15
CA LEU A 57 -12.44 11.95 -47.01
C LEU A 57 -11.57 11.20 -48.03
N GLY A 58 -11.54 9.86 -48.00
CA GLY A 58 -10.73 9.04 -48.90
C GLY A 58 -9.24 9.26 -48.77
N ILE A 59 -8.76 9.68 -47.56
CA ILE A 59 -7.33 9.95 -47.30
C ILE A 59 -6.72 8.83 -46.46
N GLU A 60 -5.42 8.64 -46.65
CA GLU A 60 -4.65 7.64 -45.88
C GLU A 60 -4.72 7.92 -44.38
N CYS A 61 -5.00 6.87 -43.60
CA CYS A 61 -5.15 6.96 -42.15
C CYS A 61 -4.02 6.16 -41.48
N THR A 62 -2.94 6.85 -41.16
CA THR A 62 -1.79 6.28 -40.47
C THR A 62 -1.68 6.78 -39.05
N TYR A 63 -1.25 5.92 -38.15
CA TYR A 63 -0.96 6.28 -36.75
C TYR A 63 0.56 6.19 -36.53
N ALA A 64 1.16 7.26 -35.96
CA ALA A 64 2.55 7.23 -35.56
C ALA A 64 2.79 6.16 -34.49
N GLU A 65 3.98 5.57 -34.46
CA GLU A 65 4.38 4.69 -33.36
C GLU A 65 4.15 5.39 -32.02
N ARG A 66 3.45 4.68 -31.12
CA ARG A 66 3.12 5.21 -29.82
C ARG A 66 4.40 5.44 -29.01
N LYS A 67 4.66 6.68 -28.63
CA LYS A 67 5.72 6.95 -27.65
C LYS A 67 5.33 6.30 -26.32
N PRO A 68 6.24 5.59 -25.65
CA PRO A 68 5.97 4.96 -24.37
C PRO A 68 5.46 6.00 -23.37
N THR A 69 4.48 5.63 -22.57
CA THR A 69 3.96 6.49 -21.51
C THR A 69 5.01 6.63 -20.41
N LYS A 70 4.87 7.67 -19.57
CA LYS A 70 5.76 7.90 -18.43
C LYS A 70 5.86 6.65 -17.51
N ASN A 71 4.74 5.96 -17.30
CA ASN A 71 4.70 4.75 -16.50
C ASN A 71 5.38 3.54 -17.18
N GLU A 72 5.27 3.41 -18.50
CA GLU A 72 6.01 2.39 -19.25
C GLU A 72 7.51 2.63 -19.21
N ILE A 73 7.93 3.90 -19.27
CA ILE A 73 9.34 4.29 -19.08
C ILE A 73 9.78 3.94 -17.66
N SER A 74 8.97 4.21 -16.63
CA SER A 74 9.28 3.87 -15.24
C SER A 74 9.40 2.37 -15.04
N MET A 75 8.49 1.56 -15.61
CA MET A 75 8.56 0.10 -15.57
C MET A 75 9.82 -0.43 -16.27
N SER A 76 10.13 0.09 -17.46
CA SER A 76 11.36 -0.27 -18.18
C SER A 76 12.63 0.07 -17.36
N MET A 77 12.65 1.20 -16.66
CA MET A 77 13.75 1.57 -15.76
C MET A 77 13.88 0.59 -14.59
N ILE A 78 12.77 0.16 -13.99
CA ILE A 78 12.77 -0.83 -12.92
C ILE A 78 13.33 -2.16 -13.43
N PHE A 79 12.83 -2.69 -14.54
CA PHE A 79 13.33 -3.94 -15.13
C PHE A 79 14.81 -3.86 -15.52
N ASN A 80 15.24 -2.73 -16.09
CA ASN A 80 16.65 -2.52 -16.42
C ASN A 80 17.53 -2.44 -15.16
N THR A 81 17.01 -1.90 -14.07
CA THR A 81 17.71 -1.86 -12.79
C THR A 81 17.84 -3.24 -12.19
N LEU A 82 16.75 -4.04 -12.20
CA LEU A 82 16.77 -5.44 -11.75
C LEU A 82 17.79 -6.26 -12.54
N LYS A 83 17.76 -6.23 -13.89
CA LYS A 83 18.72 -6.92 -14.74
C LYS A 83 20.17 -6.49 -14.50
N ARG A 84 20.41 -5.20 -14.25
CA ARG A 84 21.76 -4.70 -13.97
C ARG A 84 22.27 -5.12 -12.60
N MET A 85 21.39 -5.29 -11.62
CA MET A 85 21.75 -5.82 -10.31
C MET A 85 22.06 -7.31 -10.40
N GLU A 86 21.25 -8.09 -11.12
CA GLU A 86 21.49 -9.50 -11.46
C GLU A 86 22.87 -9.69 -12.10
N SER A 87 23.18 -8.96 -13.19
CA SER A 87 24.49 -9.02 -13.86
C SER A 87 25.67 -8.70 -12.94
N LYS A 88 25.49 -7.78 -11.97
CA LYS A 88 26.55 -7.45 -11.00
C LYS A 88 26.77 -8.57 -10.00
N ILE A 89 25.74 -9.29 -9.62
CA ILE A 89 25.83 -10.44 -8.71
C ILE A 89 26.49 -11.61 -9.43
N ASP A 90 26.12 -11.89 -10.67
CA ASP A 90 26.75 -12.94 -11.48
C ASP A 90 28.26 -12.66 -11.66
N HIS A 91 28.63 -11.39 -11.91
CA HIS A 91 30.04 -10.99 -11.98
C HIS A 91 30.80 -11.11 -10.66
N LEU A 92 30.13 -10.98 -9.52
CA LEU A 92 30.76 -11.12 -8.19
C LEU A 92 30.89 -12.59 -7.76
N SER A 93 30.00 -13.46 -8.24
CA SER A 93 30.09 -14.91 -8.01
C SER A 93 31.16 -15.61 -8.88
N ASP A 94 31.55 -15.02 -10.00
CA ASP A 94 32.58 -15.53 -10.91
C ASP A 94 34.02 -15.07 -10.56
N GLN A 95 34.21 -14.23 -9.55
CA GLN A 95 35.54 -13.76 -9.14
C GLN A 95 36.11 -14.64 -8.03
N ASP A 96 37.06 -15.49 -8.41
CA ASP A 96 37.99 -16.17 -7.49
C ASP A 96 38.69 -15.17 -6.54
N PRO A 97 39.03 -15.57 -5.30
CA PRO A 97 39.58 -14.63 -4.31
C PRO A 97 40.95 -14.09 -4.74
N PRO A 98 41.19 -12.77 -4.62
CA PRO A 98 42.47 -12.17 -5.01
C PRO A 98 43.61 -12.54 -4.07
N PRO A 99 44.84 -12.65 -4.58
CA PRO A 99 46.03 -13.01 -3.77
C PRO A 99 46.43 -11.87 -2.85
N LYS A 100 46.83 -12.24 -1.63
CA LYS A 100 47.35 -11.33 -0.61
C LYS A 100 48.63 -10.63 -1.08
N SER A 101 48.68 -9.30 -1.15
CA SER A 101 49.93 -8.58 -0.85
C SER A 101 49.75 -7.06 -0.66
N ARG A 102 50.33 -6.67 0.42
CA ARG A 102 51.23 -5.51 0.62
C ARG A 102 50.64 -4.17 1.05
N GLN A 103 50.88 -3.94 2.33
CA GLN A 103 50.87 -2.65 3.03
C GLN A 103 51.70 -1.58 2.29
N GLN A 104 51.17 -0.38 2.19
CA GLN A 104 51.99 0.83 2.23
C GLN A 104 51.21 1.96 2.91
N SER A 105 51.85 2.43 3.98
CA SER A 105 51.51 3.58 4.80
C SER A 105 51.87 4.88 4.08
N VAL A 106 51.00 5.91 4.13
CA VAL A 106 51.43 7.33 4.02
C VAL A 106 50.46 8.22 4.81
N ALA A 107 50.97 8.73 5.81
CA ALA A 107 51.18 10.03 6.47
C ALA A 107 50.13 11.13 6.30
N ILE A 108 49.82 11.62 7.48
CA ILE A 108 49.09 12.83 7.87
C ILE A 108 49.74 14.11 7.33
N LEU A 109 48.95 15.06 6.90
CA LEU A 109 49.26 16.49 7.07
C LEU A 109 47.98 17.27 7.36
N SER A 110 48.02 17.91 8.51
CA SER A 110 47.13 18.96 8.99
C SER A 110 47.58 20.32 8.44
N GLU A 111 46.65 21.21 8.12
CA GLU A 111 46.88 22.63 8.35
C GLU A 111 45.59 23.42 8.56
N HIS A 112 45.63 24.26 9.56
CA HIS A 112 44.73 25.33 9.98
C HIS A 112 44.67 26.45 8.95
N ASP A 113 43.45 27.07 8.84
CA ASP A 113 43.45 28.55 8.97
C ASP A 113 42.09 29.10 9.42
N ARG A 114 42.18 30.00 10.37
CA ARG A 114 41.09 30.82 10.91
C ARG A 114 40.98 32.11 10.06
N HIS A 115 39.79 32.57 9.80
CA HIS A 115 39.54 34.03 9.80
C HIS A 115 38.14 34.41 10.27
N THR A 116 38.15 35.35 11.15
CA THR A 116 37.10 36.03 11.92
C THR A 116 36.40 37.15 11.13
N THR A 117 35.23 37.55 11.72
CA THR A 117 34.53 38.87 11.68
C THR A 117 33.60 39.08 10.48
N GLU A 118 32.39 39.61 10.56
CA GLU A 118 31.76 40.65 11.36
C GLU A 118 30.21 40.59 11.18
N SER A 119 29.47 40.91 12.22
CA SER A 119 28.06 41.34 12.09
C SER A 119 27.96 42.81 11.76
N PRO A 120 26.91 43.29 11.09
CA PRO A 120 26.04 44.23 11.81
C PRO A 120 24.55 44.23 11.39
N GLY A 121 23.70 44.77 12.25
CA GLY A 121 22.57 45.62 11.86
C GLY A 121 21.19 45.06 12.19
N ARG A 122 20.77 45.37 13.40
CA ARG A 122 19.38 45.41 13.91
C ARG A 122 18.57 46.43 13.12
N MET A 123 17.42 46.07 12.60
CA MET A 123 16.39 47.03 12.17
C MET A 123 15.02 46.55 12.63
N GLU A 124 14.49 47.23 13.61
CA GLU A 124 13.12 47.13 14.07
C GLU A 124 12.19 47.78 13.04
N SER A 125 11.14 47.07 12.67
CA SER A 125 9.96 47.72 12.05
C SER A 125 8.70 47.09 12.64
N ALA A 126 8.06 47.82 13.49
CA ALA A 126 6.72 47.59 13.99
C ALA A 126 5.72 47.68 12.82
N MET A 127 5.01 46.58 12.54
CA MET A 127 3.83 46.61 11.67
C MET A 127 2.57 46.34 12.47
N SER A 128 1.74 47.36 12.48
CA SER A 128 0.39 47.43 13.04
C SER A 128 -0.53 46.34 12.52
N ILE A 129 -1.15 45.60 13.42
CA ILE A 129 -2.21 44.62 13.13
C ILE A 129 -3.49 45.39 12.79
N ARG A 130 -3.83 45.42 11.51
CA ARG A 130 -5.18 45.76 11.06
C ARG A 130 -6.05 44.51 11.06
N SER A 131 -7.14 44.58 11.80
CA SER A 131 -8.23 43.60 11.81
C SER A 131 -8.78 43.43 10.40
N ILE A 132 -8.54 42.26 9.78
CA ILE A 132 -9.19 41.85 8.54
C ILE A 132 -10.36 40.97 8.95
N THR A 133 -11.57 41.47 8.75
CA THR A 133 -12.81 40.69 8.77
C THR A 133 -12.68 39.53 7.75
N SER A 134 -12.73 38.29 8.23
CA SER A 134 -12.67 37.10 7.44
C SER A 134 -13.82 37.02 6.41
N PRO A 135 -13.53 36.83 5.12
CA PRO A 135 -14.54 36.29 4.21
C PRO A 135 -14.81 34.84 4.63
N GLN A 136 -16.07 34.46 4.69
CA GLN A 136 -16.48 33.06 4.87
C GLN A 136 -15.71 32.17 3.88
N ALA A 137 -14.99 31.19 4.40
CA ALA A 137 -14.34 30.17 3.60
C ALA A 137 -15.44 29.46 2.76
N PRO A 138 -15.21 29.26 1.46
CA PRO A 138 -16.12 28.43 0.67
C PRO A 138 -16.12 27.04 1.28
N THR A 139 -17.32 26.51 1.55
CA THR A 139 -17.52 25.11 1.90
C THR A 139 -16.78 24.24 0.88
N PRO A 140 -15.95 23.25 1.29
CA PRO A 140 -15.27 22.39 0.37
C PRO A 140 -16.33 21.66 -0.48
N VAL A 141 -16.37 21.99 -1.77
CA VAL A 141 -17.17 21.27 -2.74
C VAL A 141 -16.55 19.87 -2.83
N PRO A 142 -17.30 18.79 -2.52
CA PRO A 142 -16.77 17.44 -2.66
C PRO A 142 -16.31 17.25 -4.11
N PRO A 143 -15.16 16.61 -4.35
CA PRO A 143 -14.65 16.41 -5.69
C PRO A 143 -15.74 15.71 -6.52
N THR A 144 -16.13 16.33 -7.61
CA THR A 144 -17.12 15.79 -8.57
C THR A 144 -16.57 14.46 -9.07
N LYS A 145 -17.10 13.33 -8.54
CA LYS A 145 -16.74 11.98 -9.00
C LYS A 145 -17.00 11.93 -10.50
N LEU A 146 -16.00 11.52 -11.27
CA LEU A 146 -16.17 11.28 -12.71
C LEU A 146 -17.33 10.28 -12.90
N PRO A 147 -18.27 10.52 -13.83
CA PRO A 147 -19.42 9.65 -14.01
C PRO A 147 -18.94 8.25 -14.39
N GLY A 148 -19.41 7.25 -13.63
CA GLY A 148 -19.09 5.84 -13.83
C GLY A 148 -17.81 5.33 -13.15
N LEU A 149 -17.09 6.14 -12.36
CA LEU A 149 -15.94 5.69 -11.59
C LEU A 149 -16.40 4.74 -10.46
N LEU A 150 -15.77 3.57 -10.40
CA LEU A 150 -15.99 2.57 -9.35
C LEU A 150 -14.99 2.76 -8.21
N SER A 151 -15.44 2.47 -6.99
CA SER A 151 -14.52 2.36 -5.86
C SER A 151 -13.66 1.10 -5.96
N PHE A 152 -12.41 1.22 -5.54
CA PHE A 152 -11.49 0.09 -5.45
C PHE A 152 -11.70 -0.72 -4.17
N SER A 153 -12.25 -0.11 -3.11
CA SER A 153 -12.53 -0.78 -1.83
C SER A 153 -13.45 -1.99 -2.03
N ALA A 154 -13.06 -3.09 -1.41
CA ALA A 154 -13.84 -4.33 -1.46
C ALA A 154 -15.17 -4.19 -0.70
N HIS A 155 -15.20 -3.41 0.38
CA HIS A 155 -16.38 -3.15 1.18
C HIS A 155 -17.50 -2.43 0.41
N GLN A 156 -17.15 -1.65 -0.64
CA GLN A 156 -18.16 -1.01 -1.49
C GLN A 156 -18.99 -2.00 -2.31
N THR A 157 -18.60 -3.27 -2.37
CA THR A 157 -19.33 -4.30 -3.11
C THR A 157 -20.75 -4.54 -2.57
N VAL A 158 -20.93 -4.46 -1.25
CA VAL A 158 -22.26 -4.61 -0.62
C VAL A 158 -23.26 -3.53 -1.05
N HIS A 159 -22.77 -2.37 -1.49
CA HIS A 159 -23.59 -1.25 -1.98
C HIS A 159 -23.82 -1.27 -3.49
N TRP A 160 -23.33 -2.27 -4.22
CA TRP A 160 -23.62 -2.37 -5.65
C TRP A 160 -25.10 -2.67 -5.87
N PRO A 161 -25.85 -1.85 -6.66
CA PRO A 161 -27.29 -2.03 -6.82
C PRO A 161 -27.69 -3.44 -7.25
N GLY A 162 -26.91 -4.04 -8.17
CA GLY A 162 -27.18 -5.39 -8.62
C GLY A 162 -26.88 -6.46 -7.55
N VAL A 163 -25.92 -6.24 -6.64
CA VAL A 163 -25.71 -7.10 -5.46
C VAL A 163 -26.90 -6.96 -4.53
N VAL A 164 -27.27 -5.73 -4.14
CA VAL A 164 -28.40 -5.46 -3.24
C VAL A 164 -29.71 -6.12 -3.75
N ALA A 165 -29.92 -6.14 -5.07
CA ALA A 165 -31.10 -6.76 -5.69
C ALA A 165 -31.14 -8.30 -5.51
N THR A 166 -30.01 -8.96 -5.21
CA THR A 166 -29.94 -10.42 -4.98
C THR A 166 -30.05 -10.80 -3.50
N LEU A 167 -30.01 -9.82 -2.59
CA LEU A 167 -30.02 -10.06 -1.16
C LEU A 167 -31.43 -10.37 -0.65
N PRO A 168 -31.56 -11.19 0.43
CA PRO A 168 -32.81 -11.30 1.18
C PRO A 168 -33.29 -9.94 1.69
N PRO A 169 -34.62 -9.71 1.84
CA PRO A 169 -35.17 -8.39 2.21
C PRO A 169 -34.58 -7.80 3.50
N SER A 170 -34.36 -8.63 4.53
CA SER A 170 -33.75 -8.19 5.78
C SER A 170 -32.32 -7.66 5.57
N LEU A 171 -31.52 -8.40 4.81
CA LEU A 171 -30.14 -8.05 4.52
C LEU A 171 -30.03 -6.87 3.54
N SER A 172 -30.93 -6.78 2.57
CA SER A 172 -31.04 -5.64 1.66
C SER A 172 -31.31 -4.33 2.43
N THR A 173 -32.18 -4.38 3.45
CA THR A 173 -32.44 -3.25 4.35
C THR A 173 -31.20 -2.91 5.19
N ALA A 174 -30.54 -3.90 5.75
CA ALA A 174 -29.32 -3.71 6.54
C ALA A 174 -28.20 -3.08 5.68
N ALA A 175 -27.96 -3.61 4.48
CA ALA A 175 -27.00 -3.07 3.52
C ALA A 175 -27.34 -1.62 3.08
N GLY A 176 -28.63 -1.31 2.92
CA GLY A 176 -29.11 0.04 2.57
C GLY A 176 -28.90 1.06 3.68
N ASN A 177 -28.91 0.63 4.94
CA ASN A 177 -28.69 1.48 6.11
C ASN A 177 -27.19 1.61 6.46
N LEU A 178 -26.33 0.78 5.90
CA LEU A 178 -24.91 0.80 6.16
C LEU A 178 -24.23 1.97 5.44
N GLU A 179 -23.54 2.83 6.16
CA GLU A 179 -22.78 3.92 5.56
C GLU A 179 -21.64 3.39 4.68
N ARG A 180 -21.36 4.06 3.56
CA ARG A 180 -20.27 3.66 2.66
C ARG A 180 -18.90 3.68 3.33
N SER A 181 -18.72 4.57 4.31
CA SER A 181 -17.51 4.74 5.11
C SER A 181 -17.50 3.91 6.40
N TYR A 182 -18.44 2.95 6.57
CA TYR A 182 -18.55 2.20 7.82
C TYR A 182 -17.24 1.54 8.28
N PRO A 183 -16.36 1.01 7.41
CA PRO A 183 -15.11 0.45 7.89
C PRO A 183 -14.23 1.50 8.59
N THR A 184 -14.12 2.67 7.97
CA THR A 184 -13.36 3.79 8.55
C THR A 184 -13.99 4.29 9.84
N LEU A 185 -15.33 4.37 9.92
CA LEU A 185 -16.04 4.81 11.12
C LEU A 185 -15.87 3.83 12.27
N LEU A 186 -16.02 2.53 12.03
CA LEU A 186 -15.86 1.49 13.04
C LEU A 186 -14.42 1.44 13.56
N GLU A 187 -13.42 1.46 12.68
CA GLU A 187 -12.02 1.43 13.09
C GLU A 187 -11.57 2.74 13.78
N SER A 188 -12.11 3.90 13.37
CA SER A 188 -11.83 5.19 14.04
C SER A 188 -12.46 5.29 15.42
N GLY A 189 -13.62 4.66 15.63
CA GLY A 189 -14.31 4.60 16.92
C GLY A 189 -13.70 3.62 17.91
N ARG A 190 -12.70 2.88 17.50
CA ARG A 190 -12.06 1.83 18.31
C ARG A 190 -11.24 2.43 19.45
N ALA A 191 -11.35 1.82 20.64
CA ALA A 191 -10.50 2.18 21.76
C ALA A 191 -9.02 2.05 21.39
N GLN A 192 -8.20 2.98 21.83
CA GLN A 192 -6.76 2.89 21.65
C GLN A 192 -6.19 1.69 22.40
N LEU A 193 -5.05 1.18 21.91
CA LEU A 193 -4.31 0.16 22.65
C LEU A 193 -4.05 0.65 24.07
N SER A 194 -4.34 -0.21 25.05
CA SER A 194 -4.17 0.15 26.46
C SER A 194 -2.76 0.69 26.71
N PRO A 195 -2.62 1.88 27.30
CA PRO A 195 -1.32 2.42 27.68
C PRO A 195 -0.77 1.74 28.94
N MET A 196 -1.66 1.05 29.69
CA MET A 196 -1.28 0.33 30.90
C MET A 196 -0.63 -0.98 30.47
N ILE A 197 0.65 -1.12 30.80
CA ILE A 197 1.22 -2.43 30.99
C ILE A 197 0.41 -3.00 32.15
N PRO A 198 -0.33 -4.10 31.99
CA PRO A 198 -0.95 -4.74 33.14
C PRO A 198 0.14 -4.89 34.20
N ALA A 199 -0.14 -4.48 35.45
CA ALA A 199 0.74 -4.78 36.58
C ALA A 199 0.67 -6.29 36.79
N GLN A 200 1.26 -7.05 35.87
CA GLN A 200 1.23 -8.51 35.90
C GLN A 200 2.33 -8.95 36.83
N ALA A 201 1.94 -9.86 37.68
CA ALA A 201 2.85 -10.55 38.58
C ALA A 201 4.08 -11.05 37.80
N GLY A 202 5.19 -10.34 37.90
CA GLY A 202 6.43 -10.73 37.23
C GLY A 202 7.24 -9.66 36.52
N LEU A 203 6.63 -8.52 36.13
CA LEU A 203 7.45 -7.38 35.66
C LEU A 203 7.94 -6.58 36.87
N PRO A 204 9.27 -6.44 37.05
CA PRO A 204 9.81 -5.59 38.12
C PRO A 204 9.44 -4.14 37.85
N GLY A 205 8.96 -3.43 38.83
CA GLY A 205 8.57 -2.01 38.93
C GLY A 205 8.81 -1.05 37.75
N GLU A 206 8.89 0.25 38.03
CA GLU A 206 9.00 1.29 36.97
C GLU A 206 10.27 1.18 36.10
N ASP A 207 11.32 0.53 36.60
CA ASP A 207 12.64 0.42 35.91
C ASP A 207 12.92 -0.96 35.30
N TRP A 208 11.89 -1.71 34.93
CA TRP A 208 12.07 -3.04 34.37
C TRP A 208 12.92 -3.09 33.10
N LEU A 209 12.92 -2.00 32.28
CA LEU A 209 13.79 -1.90 31.11
C LEU A 209 15.28 -1.93 31.47
N ALA A 210 15.67 -1.34 32.58
CA ALA A 210 17.06 -1.37 33.05
C ALA A 210 17.53 -2.77 33.47
N SER A 211 16.60 -3.68 33.75
CA SER A 211 16.91 -5.08 34.08
C SER A 211 17.13 -5.98 32.87
N LEU A 212 16.86 -5.48 31.65
CA LEU A 212 17.04 -6.26 30.42
C LEU A 212 18.53 -6.45 30.10
N SER A 213 18.92 -7.70 29.86
CA SER A 213 20.28 -7.99 29.39
C SER A 213 20.45 -7.52 27.94
N LEU A 214 21.66 -7.07 27.60
CA LEU A 214 22.01 -6.72 26.23
C LEU A 214 21.81 -7.90 25.26
N SER A 215 21.97 -9.14 25.73
CA SER A 215 21.68 -10.34 24.94
C SER A 215 20.22 -10.36 24.50
N CYS A 216 19.27 -10.17 25.43
CA CYS A 216 17.84 -10.13 25.10
C CYS A 216 17.49 -9.03 24.09
N VAL A 217 18.03 -7.81 24.26
CA VAL A 217 17.81 -6.71 23.32
C VAL A 217 18.31 -7.08 21.92
N LYS A 218 19.51 -7.70 21.83
CA LYS A 218 20.08 -8.14 20.55
C LYS A 218 19.28 -9.27 19.91
N GLU A 219 18.81 -10.24 20.69
CA GLU A 219 18.01 -11.37 20.20
C GLU A 219 16.70 -10.89 19.59
N LEU A 220 15.96 -10.02 20.29
CA LEU A 220 14.72 -9.42 19.76
C LEU A 220 15.00 -8.54 18.53
N SER A 221 16.08 -7.75 18.55
CA SER A 221 16.48 -6.96 17.39
C SER A 221 16.82 -7.86 16.19
N ASN A 222 17.55 -8.95 16.39
CA ASN A 222 17.85 -9.92 15.34
C ASN A 222 16.57 -10.53 14.78
N ALA A 223 15.63 -10.94 15.64
CA ALA A 223 14.35 -11.49 15.20
C ALA A 223 13.58 -10.51 14.31
N TYR A 224 13.58 -9.21 14.62
CA TYR A 224 13.00 -8.18 13.75
C TYR A 224 13.71 -8.11 12.39
N PHE A 225 15.06 -8.11 12.37
CA PHE A 225 15.83 -8.04 11.12
C PHE A 225 15.66 -9.30 10.27
N ASP A 226 15.48 -10.44 10.90
CA ASP A 226 15.30 -11.73 10.20
C ASP A 226 13.86 -12.00 9.78
N THR A 227 12.91 -11.13 10.15
CA THR A 227 11.49 -11.22 9.79
C THR A 227 10.99 -9.94 9.10
N PHE A 228 10.53 -8.95 9.86
CA PHE A 228 9.84 -7.76 9.34
C PHE A 228 10.70 -6.90 8.43
N ASN A 229 11.98 -6.68 8.80
CA ASN A 229 12.87 -5.85 8.00
C ASN A 229 13.22 -6.49 6.64
N ARG A 230 13.14 -7.80 6.52
CA ARG A 230 13.30 -8.51 5.24
C ARG A 230 12.12 -8.25 4.28
N VAL A 231 10.92 -8.04 4.82
CA VAL A 231 9.73 -7.68 4.04
C VAL A 231 9.71 -6.18 3.69
N TYR A 232 10.05 -5.34 4.67
CA TYR A 232 10.09 -3.88 4.56
C TYR A 232 11.45 -3.36 5.02
N PRO A 233 12.46 -3.28 4.15
CA PRO A 233 13.86 -2.97 4.51
C PRO A 233 14.06 -1.48 4.83
N CYS A 234 13.30 -0.96 5.80
CA CYS A 234 13.32 0.45 6.21
C CYS A 234 14.41 0.80 7.23
N ILE A 235 15.08 -0.20 7.82
CA ILE A 235 16.22 0.00 8.74
C ILE A 235 17.46 -0.70 8.18
N ASP A 236 18.58 0.01 8.14
CA ASP A 236 19.88 -0.60 7.87
C ASP A 236 20.39 -1.28 9.15
N ARG A 237 20.70 -2.59 9.05
CA ARG A 237 21.12 -3.40 10.20
C ARG A 237 22.38 -2.90 10.86
N ASP A 238 23.40 -2.55 10.07
CA ASP A 238 24.69 -2.12 10.60
C ASP A 238 24.57 -0.73 11.26
N PHE A 239 23.84 0.20 10.63
CA PHE A 239 23.54 1.50 11.26
C PHE A 239 22.78 1.33 12.58
N TYR A 240 21.81 0.44 12.63
CA TYR A 240 21.04 0.19 13.85
C TYR A 240 21.93 -0.31 14.99
N PHE A 241 22.76 -1.35 14.76
CA PHE A 241 23.60 -1.91 15.81
C PHE A 241 24.77 -1.00 16.21
N LEU A 242 25.36 -0.28 15.25
CA LEU A 242 26.55 0.55 15.48
C LEU A 242 26.24 1.97 15.96
N SER A 243 25.05 2.48 15.67
CA SER A 243 24.63 3.85 16.00
C SER A 243 23.43 3.87 16.95
N THR A 244 22.27 3.40 16.50
CA THR A 244 21.01 3.49 17.25
C THR A 244 21.05 2.73 18.57
N LEU A 245 21.36 1.44 18.52
CA LEU A 245 21.47 0.61 19.74
C LEU A 245 22.63 1.03 20.63
N ALA A 246 23.71 1.53 20.05
CA ALA A 246 24.87 1.97 20.83
C ALA A 246 24.55 3.16 21.76
N VAL A 247 23.64 4.05 21.38
CA VAL A 247 23.14 5.13 22.25
C VAL A 247 22.43 4.52 23.46
N VAL A 248 21.48 3.62 23.23
CA VAL A 248 20.72 2.96 24.30
C VAL A 248 21.62 2.15 25.24
N VAL A 249 22.63 1.48 24.71
CA VAL A 249 23.61 0.72 25.53
C VAL A 249 24.43 1.65 26.42
N ARG A 250 24.78 2.83 25.93
CA ARG A 250 25.63 3.80 26.67
C ARG A 250 24.80 4.60 27.69
N GLU A 251 23.58 5.00 27.34
CA GLU A 251 22.80 5.99 28.11
C GLU A 251 21.55 5.38 28.78
N GLY A 252 21.22 4.13 28.44
CA GLY A 252 19.96 3.51 28.85
C GLY A 252 18.78 3.94 27.95
N PHE A 253 17.57 3.48 28.27
CA PHE A 253 16.35 3.86 27.56
C PHE A 253 15.87 5.27 28.00
N GLY A 254 16.20 6.27 27.19
CA GLY A 254 15.85 7.68 27.39
C GLY A 254 14.52 8.08 26.75
N TYR A 255 14.34 9.39 26.59
CA TYR A 255 13.22 10.03 25.87
C TYR A 255 13.71 10.59 24.52
N ASP A 256 14.55 9.83 23.84
CA ASP A 256 15.15 10.10 22.54
C ASP A 256 14.59 9.17 21.49
N MET A 257 14.85 9.46 20.20
CA MET A 257 14.32 8.69 19.08
C MET A 257 14.96 7.31 18.98
N GLU A 258 16.23 7.18 19.35
CA GLU A 258 16.96 5.92 19.38
C GLU A 258 16.29 4.92 20.32
N SER A 259 15.98 5.34 21.55
CA SER A 259 15.25 4.53 22.53
C SER A 259 13.86 4.13 22.02
N CYS A 260 13.12 5.06 21.42
CA CYS A 260 11.80 4.78 20.85
C CYS A 260 11.89 3.75 19.72
N LEU A 261 12.88 3.88 18.84
CA LEU A 261 13.07 2.96 17.71
C LEU A 261 13.49 1.57 18.18
N VAL A 262 14.45 1.46 19.12
CA VAL A 262 14.88 0.19 19.68
C VAL A 262 13.69 -0.54 20.33
N LEU A 263 12.87 0.14 21.11
CA LEU A 263 11.70 -0.45 21.75
C LEU A 263 10.67 -0.95 20.73
N ASN A 264 10.43 -0.21 19.64
CA ASN A 264 9.55 -0.65 18.55
C ASN A 264 10.11 -1.87 17.79
N VAL A 265 11.41 -1.88 17.55
CA VAL A 265 12.11 -3.03 16.95
C VAL A 265 11.98 -4.26 17.85
N MET A 266 12.15 -4.11 19.17
CA MET A 266 11.95 -5.21 20.12
C MET A 266 10.51 -5.70 20.16
N ALA A 267 9.53 -4.79 20.05
CA ALA A 267 8.10 -5.15 20.00
C ALA A 267 7.79 -6.07 18.80
N LEU A 268 8.22 -5.67 17.61
CA LEU A 268 8.09 -6.52 16.41
C LEU A 268 8.97 -7.77 16.49
N GLY A 269 10.13 -7.70 17.17
CA GLY A 269 10.96 -8.86 17.44
C GLY A 269 10.25 -9.95 18.22
N CYS A 270 9.40 -9.58 19.19
CA CYS A 270 8.53 -10.54 19.90
C CYS A 270 7.55 -11.22 18.94
N MET A 271 6.89 -10.47 18.07
CA MET A 271 6.02 -11.02 17.03
C MET A 271 6.79 -11.93 16.04
N GLY A 272 8.01 -11.54 15.69
CA GLY A 272 8.89 -12.34 14.83
C GLY A 272 9.26 -13.69 15.46
N LEU A 273 9.62 -13.73 16.74
CA LEU A 273 9.87 -14.97 17.46
C LEU A 273 8.61 -15.83 17.56
N LYS A 274 7.45 -15.22 17.82
CA LYS A 274 6.17 -15.92 17.84
C LYS A 274 5.88 -16.57 16.49
N ALA A 275 6.18 -15.88 15.39
CA ALA A 275 6.02 -16.43 14.05
C ALA A 275 6.92 -17.64 13.77
N TYR A 276 8.11 -17.71 14.35
CA TYR A 276 8.95 -18.91 14.27
C TYR A 276 8.27 -20.10 14.97
N GLU A 277 7.73 -19.90 16.16
CA GLU A 277 7.02 -20.94 16.90
C GLU A 277 5.76 -21.41 16.14
N GLU A 278 4.91 -20.49 15.71
CA GLU A 278 3.66 -20.78 15.01
C GLU A 278 3.89 -21.43 13.63
N GLY A 279 4.93 -21.02 12.92
CA GLY A 279 5.28 -21.57 11.61
C GLY A 279 5.98 -22.92 11.65
N GLY A 280 6.40 -23.38 12.82
CA GLY A 280 7.17 -24.62 13.00
C GLY A 280 8.61 -24.53 12.48
N PHE A 281 9.18 -23.32 12.46
CA PHE A 281 10.57 -23.09 12.14
C PHE A 281 11.49 -23.39 13.35
N ASP A 282 12.79 -23.37 13.15
CA ASP A 282 13.75 -23.60 14.23
C ASP A 282 13.62 -22.53 15.33
N THR A 283 13.27 -22.95 16.53
CA THR A 283 13.03 -22.11 17.70
C THR A 283 14.14 -22.16 18.73
N SER A 284 15.32 -22.65 18.37
CA SER A 284 16.47 -22.75 19.29
C SER A 284 16.80 -21.43 20.01
N LEU A 285 16.49 -20.30 19.40
CA LEU A 285 16.62 -18.96 19.99
C LEU A 285 15.63 -18.72 21.14
N THR A 286 14.42 -19.29 21.08
CA THR A 286 13.34 -19.03 22.06
C THR A 286 13.53 -19.78 23.36
N GLU A 287 14.27 -20.90 23.36
CA GLU A 287 14.56 -21.69 24.56
C GLU A 287 15.46 -20.97 25.55
N SER A 288 16.32 -20.07 25.08
CA SER A 288 17.28 -19.29 25.88
C SER A 288 16.72 -17.97 26.43
N LEU A 289 15.50 -17.57 26.02
CA LEU A 289 14.92 -16.29 26.40
C LEU A 289 14.63 -16.18 27.89
N SER A 290 14.84 -14.96 28.43
CA SER A 290 14.51 -14.67 29.81
C SER A 290 13.01 -14.81 30.09
N PRO A 291 12.59 -15.15 31.33
CA PRO A 291 11.18 -15.25 31.69
C PRO A 291 10.36 -13.99 31.39
N ILE A 292 10.99 -12.81 31.48
CA ILE A 292 10.35 -11.53 31.18
C ILE A 292 9.99 -11.45 29.68
N ILE A 293 10.93 -11.80 28.81
CA ILE A 293 10.70 -11.77 27.35
C ILE A 293 9.64 -12.77 26.96
N ARG A 294 9.69 -13.98 27.50
CA ARG A 294 8.65 -15.00 27.24
C ARG A 294 7.26 -14.51 27.67
N HIS A 295 7.19 -13.88 28.83
CA HIS A 295 5.92 -13.28 29.30
C HIS A 295 5.40 -12.20 28.33
N ILE A 296 6.27 -11.31 27.82
CA ILE A 296 5.90 -10.27 26.86
C ILE A 296 5.52 -10.86 25.48
N MET A 297 6.13 -11.97 25.08
CA MET A 297 5.74 -12.70 23.86
C MET A 297 4.37 -13.38 24.00
N ASP A 298 3.98 -13.77 25.21
CA ASP A 298 2.71 -14.41 25.51
C ASP A 298 1.58 -13.42 25.85
N GLU A 299 1.82 -12.11 25.76
CA GLU A 299 0.77 -11.09 25.84
C GLU A 299 -0.29 -11.32 24.76
N GLU A 300 -1.52 -10.87 24.98
CA GLU A 300 -2.59 -10.89 23.97
C GLU A 300 -2.14 -10.28 22.63
N ILE A 301 -1.35 -9.23 22.73
CA ILE A 301 -0.63 -8.63 21.61
C ILE A 301 0.87 -8.75 21.91
N PRO A 302 1.58 -9.70 21.28
CA PRO A 302 3.00 -9.92 21.54
C PRO A 302 3.82 -8.65 21.41
N GLY A 303 4.63 -8.33 22.41
CA GLY A 303 5.49 -7.14 22.39
C GLY A 303 4.80 -5.82 22.73
N LEU A 304 3.52 -5.81 23.11
CA LEU A 304 2.77 -4.58 23.43
C LEU A 304 3.45 -3.78 24.55
N SER A 305 4.05 -4.42 25.53
CA SER A 305 4.78 -3.74 26.61
C SER A 305 5.93 -2.89 26.08
N PHE A 306 6.73 -3.39 25.14
CA PHE A 306 7.80 -2.61 24.49
C PHE A 306 7.22 -1.48 23.62
N PHE A 307 6.19 -1.77 22.85
CA PHE A 307 5.51 -0.75 22.04
C PHE A 307 4.93 0.38 22.89
N ASN A 308 4.36 0.06 24.06
CA ASN A 308 3.87 1.05 25.00
C ASN A 308 4.98 1.92 25.58
N GLU A 309 6.14 1.33 25.90
CA GLU A 309 7.30 2.09 26.37
C GLU A 309 7.81 3.06 25.29
N ALA A 310 7.81 2.66 24.03
CA ALA A 310 8.14 3.56 22.91
C ALA A 310 7.14 4.72 22.83
N ARG A 311 5.82 4.43 22.89
CA ARG A 311 4.76 5.46 22.83
C ARG A 311 4.83 6.46 23.99
N LYS A 312 5.26 6.04 25.17
CA LYS A 312 5.44 6.94 26.33
C LYS A 312 6.56 7.96 26.09
N ARG A 313 7.59 7.59 25.35
CA ARG A 313 8.83 8.36 25.20
C ARG A 313 8.81 9.30 24.00
N VAL A 314 8.09 8.99 22.95
CA VAL A 314 8.14 9.72 21.66
C VAL A 314 7.67 11.19 21.75
N GLY A 315 7.03 11.59 22.84
CA GLY A 315 6.44 12.93 22.97
C GLY A 315 7.42 14.09 22.71
N PHE A 316 8.69 13.95 23.12
CA PHE A 316 9.72 14.98 22.90
C PHE A 316 10.27 14.98 21.46
N CYS A 317 10.13 13.86 20.73
CA CYS A 317 10.70 13.64 19.40
C CYS A 317 9.69 13.87 18.26
N LEU A 318 8.46 14.32 18.56
CA LEU A 318 7.37 14.41 17.55
C LEU A 318 7.66 15.36 16.38
N CYS A 319 8.55 16.33 16.56
CA CYS A 319 8.93 17.30 15.53
C CYS A 319 10.26 16.96 14.84
N GLU A 320 10.91 15.89 15.23
CA GLU A 320 12.12 15.42 14.56
C GLU A 320 11.78 14.92 13.15
N ARG A 321 12.74 15.08 12.23
CA ARG A 321 12.55 14.80 10.81
C ARG A 321 13.81 14.21 10.19
N ASP A 322 14.43 13.32 10.89
CA ASP A 322 15.58 12.55 10.46
C ASP A 322 15.18 11.15 9.98
N ILE A 323 16.18 10.36 9.62
CA ILE A 323 15.99 8.98 9.17
C ILE A 323 15.35 8.13 10.27
N GLN A 324 15.79 8.28 11.52
CA GLN A 324 15.32 7.47 12.65
C GLN A 324 13.87 7.77 13.02
N SER A 325 13.46 9.03 12.96
CA SER A 325 12.05 9.43 13.14
C SER A 325 11.14 8.79 12.09
N CYS A 326 11.56 8.80 10.82
CA CYS A 326 10.81 8.15 9.75
C CYS A 326 10.73 6.62 9.96
N GLN A 327 11.84 6.00 10.36
CA GLN A 327 11.91 4.58 10.71
C GLN A 327 10.95 4.24 11.86
N TYR A 328 10.94 5.04 12.93
CA TYR A 328 10.02 4.87 14.05
C TYR A 328 8.55 4.87 13.59
N TYR A 329 8.16 5.82 12.74
CA TYR A 329 6.77 5.86 12.25
C TYR A 329 6.43 4.65 11.37
N LEU A 330 7.34 4.21 10.48
CA LEU A 330 7.10 3.04 9.64
C LEU A 330 7.03 1.73 10.45
N VAL A 331 7.93 1.55 11.40
CA VAL A 331 7.91 0.37 12.29
C VAL A 331 6.65 0.37 13.14
N SER A 332 6.19 1.54 13.63
CA SER A 332 4.91 1.69 14.32
C SER A 332 3.72 1.35 13.40
N ALA A 333 3.75 1.77 12.13
CA ALA A 333 2.72 1.42 11.17
C ALA A 333 2.62 -0.10 10.97
N VAL A 334 3.76 -0.78 10.82
CA VAL A 334 3.81 -2.25 10.72
C VAL A 334 3.25 -2.91 11.98
N PHE A 335 3.54 -2.40 13.18
CA PHE A 335 2.96 -2.92 14.42
C PHE A 335 1.43 -2.79 14.42
N PHE A 336 0.89 -1.65 14.02
CA PHE A 336 -0.56 -1.46 13.91
C PHE A 336 -1.20 -2.33 12.83
N ALA A 337 -0.52 -2.57 11.70
CA ALA A 337 -0.96 -3.51 10.67
C ALA A 337 -1.10 -4.94 11.24
N GLN A 338 -0.11 -5.38 12.04
CA GLN A 338 -0.14 -6.70 12.69
C GLN A 338 -1.31 -6.85 13.67
N THR A 339 -1.69 -5.78 14.33
CA THR A 339 -2.81 -5.75 15.30
C THR A 339 -4.16 -5.44 14.65
N MET A 340 -4.24 -5.49 13.32
CA MET A 340 -5.45 -5.19 12.53
C MET A 340 -6.08 -3.82 12.88
N ARG A 341 -5.26 -2.78 13.02
CA ARG A 341 -5.66 -1.40 13.33
C ARG A 341 -5.34 -0.45 12.16
N PRO A 342 -6.08 -0.55 11.05
CA PRO A 342 -5.72 0.10 9.79
C PRO A 342 -5.78 1.63 9.84
N VAL A 343 -6.60 2.23 10.71
CA VAL A 343 -6.64 3.71 10.88
C VAL A 343 -5.39 4.19 11.63
N ASP A 344 -4.96 3.46 12.68
CA ASP A 344 -3.72 3.78 13.39
C ASP A 344 -2.49 3.57 12.49
N GLU A 345 -2.50 2.51 11.66
CA GLU A 345 -1.50 2.26 10.62
C GLU A 345 -1.42 3.42 9.63
N TRP A 346 -2.58 3.90 9.13
CA TRP A 346 -2.66 5.06 8.25
C TRP A 346 -2.08 6.32 8.90
N MET A 347 -2.39 6.57 10.17
CA MET A 347 -1.87 7.72 10.92
C MET A 347 -0.34 7.70 11.00
N MET A 348 0.28 6.54 11.28
CA MET A 348 1.73 6.41 11.35
C MET A 348 2.38 6.50 9.96
N THR A 349 1.78 5.87 8.96
CA THR A 349 2.24 5.96 7.57
C THR A 349 2.22 7.41 7.05
N ASN A 350 1.19 8.19 7.39
CA ASN A 350 1.15 9.62 7.04
C ASN A 350 2.23 10.44 7.74
N ARG A 351 2.58 10.14 9.00
CA ARG A 351 3.71 10.79 9.69
C ARG A 351 5.03 10.49 8.99
N ALA A 352 5.26 9.23 8.61
CA ALA A 352 6.41 8.85 7.80
C ALA A 352 6.42 9.59 6.44
N ALA A 353 5.27 9.70 5.77
CA ALA A 353 5.13 10.41 4.51
C ALA A 353 5.46 11.91 4.64
N MET A 354 5.06 12.56 5.74
CA MET A 354 5.42 13.94 6.03
C MET A 354 6.93 14.09 6.23
N THR A 355 7.57 13.16 6.93
CA THR A 355 9.03 13.14 7.14
C THR A 355 9.76 12.93 5.81
N CYS A 356 9.31 11.99 4.97
CA CYS A 356 9.85 11.81 3.62
C CYS A 356 9.71 13.07 2.77
N THR A 357 8.57 13.75 2.83
CA THR A 357 8.38 15.03 2.12
C THR A 357 9.39 16.09 2.60
N ALA A 358 9.71 16.11 3.90
CA ALA A 358 10.72 17.01 4.45
C ALA A 358 12.12 16.69 3.93
N PHE A 359 12.50 15.42 3.75
CA PHE A 359 13.79 15.03 3.17
C PHE A 359 14.03 15.68 1.80
N PHE A 360 13.02 15.71 0.94
CA PHE A 360 13.13 16.24 -0.41
C PHE A 360 12.99 17.76 -0.51
N LYS A 361 12.29 18.38 0.45
CA LYS A 361 12.12 19.84 0.48
C LYS A 361 13.20 20.55 1.31
N CYS A 362 13.69 19.91 2.34
CA CYS A 362 14.70 20.44 3.27
C CYS A 362 15.71 19.31 3.58
N PRO A 363 16.56 18.92 2.62
CA PRO A 363 17.48 17.79 2.81
C PRO A 363 18.38 18.02 4.02
N PRO A 364 18.56 17.00 4.88
CA PRO A 364 19.46 17.08 6.02
C PRO A 364 20.92 17.14 5.55
N MET A 365 21.76 17.73 6.35
CA MET A 365 23.21 17.79 6.12
C MET A 365 23.95 17.04 7.23
N PRO A 366 25.00 16.27 6.93
CA PRO A 366 25.57 15.95 5.63
C PRO A 366 24.72 14.94 4.87
N HIS A 367 24.73 15.01 3.55
CA HIS A 367 23.98 14.13 2.65
C HIS A 367 24.96 13.26 1.86
N ASP A 368 25.17 12.04 2.34
CA ASP A 368 25.98 11.03 1.66
C ASP A 368 25.14 10.05 0.84
N GLU A 369 25.78 9.18 0.08
CA GLU A 369 25.07 8.21 -0.77
C GLU A 369 24.22 7.21 0.04
N TRP A 370 24.69 6.81 1.23
CA TRP A 370 23.95 5.91 2.11
C TRP A 370 22.68 6.58 2.64
N SER A 371 22.79 7.82 3.14
CA SER A 371 21.63 8.58 3.62
C SER A 371 20.60 8.79 2.51
N ALA A 372 21.04 9.11 1.29
CA ALA A 372 20.17 9.26 0.14
C ALA A 372 19.44 7.95 -0.22
N ASP A 373 20.14 6.82 -0.15
CA ASP A 373 19.56 5.50 -0.38
C ASP A 373 18.56 5.11 0.72
N MET A 374 18.88 5.39 1.99
CA MET A 374 17.96 5.18 3.11
C MET A 374 16.68 6.03 2.95
N GLN A 375 16.80 7.30 2.56
CA GLN A 375 15.62 8.13 2.27
C GLN A 375 14.77 7.54 1.13
N SER A 376 15.39 6.96 0.10
CA SER A 376 14.67 6.25 -0.96
C SER A 376 13.96 5.01 -0.43
N ARG A 377 14.60 4.18 0.40
CA ARG A 377 13.96 3.00 1.02
C ARG A 377 12.76 3.40 1.87
N LEU A 378 12.90 4.43 2.70
CA LEU A 378 11.82 4.95 3.56
C LEU A 378 10.64 5.49 2.75
N PHE A 379 10.94 6.27 1.71
CA PHE A 379 9.93 6.80 0.80
C PHE A 379 9.11 5.68 0.15
N TRP A 380 9.77 4.70 -0.46
CA TRP A 380 9.10 3.61 -1.15
C TRP A 380 8.35 2.68 -0.20
N THR A 381 8.87 2.46 1.02
CA THR A 381 8.16 1.72 2.07
C THR A 381 6.86 2.44 2.46
N ALA A 382 6.93 3.74 2.75
CA ALA A 382 5.76 4.54 3.09
C ALA A 382 4.71 4.51 1.96
N LEU A 383 5.14 4.64 0.71
CA LEU A 383 4.26 4.66 -0.45
C LEU A 383 3.61 3.29 -0.74
N VAL A 384 4.32 2.19 -0.50
CA VAL A 384 3.78 0.82 -0.62
C VAL A 384 2.73 0.57 0.46
N LEU A 385 2.99 0.92 1.71
CA LEU A 385 2.03 0.79 2.82
C LEU A 385 0.79 1.65 2.59
N GLU A 386 0.99 2.94 2.30
CA GLU A 386 -0.12 3.88 2.06
C GLU A 386 -1.06 3.41 0.96
N THR A 387 -0.53 2.84 -0.12
CA THR A 387 -1.33 2.42 -1.28
C THR A 387 -2.41 1.42 -0.89
N VAL A 388 -2.09 0.45 -0.06
CA VAL A 388 -3.04 -0.59 0.38
C VAL A 388 -4.11 0.00 1.29
N ILE A 389 -3.70 0.81 2.28
CA ILE A 389 -4.62 1.40 3.27
C ILE A 389 -5.63 2.33 2.60
N VAL A 390 -5.13 3.25 1.78
CA VAL A 390 -5.96 4.28 1.12
C VAL A 390 -6.92 3.67 0.11
N GLN A 391 -6.53 2.57 -0.55
CA GLN A 391 -7.40 1.87 -1.48
C GLN A 391 -8.60 1.23 -0.79
N GLU A 392 -8.41 0.64 0.39
CA GLU A 392 -9.47 -0.09 1.09
C GLU A 392 -10.36 0.83 1.93
N LEU A 393 -9.76 1.75 2.69
CA LEU A 393 -10.50 2.64 3.60
C LEU A 393 -10.99 3.95 2.95
N GLU A 394 -10.62 4.21 1.69
CA GLU A 394 -10.93 5.47 0.99
C GLU A 394 -10.48 6.72 1.76
N LEU A 395 -9.43 6.60 2.58
CA LEU A 395 -8.82 7.69 3.32
C LEU A 395 -8.02 8.62 2.39
N PRO A 396 -7.82 9.89 2.78
CA PRO A 396 -7.00 10.82 2.00
C PRO A 396 -5.56 10.30 1.84
N PRO A 397 -5.02 10.25 0.60
CA PRO A 397 -3.63 9.92 0.38
C PRO A 397 -2.71 11.06 0.84
N SER A 398 -1.47 10.73 1.17
CA SER A 398 -0.42 11.72 1.36
C SER A 398 0.01 12.34 0.00
N ARG A 399 0.97 13.26 0.06
CA ARG A 399 1.54 13.86 -1.14
C ARG A 399 2.73 13.09 -1.72
N LEU A 400 3.04 11.90 -1.23
CA LEU A 400 4.20 11.11 -1.71
C LEU A 400 4.12 10.82 -3.20
N LYS A 401 2.92 10.58 -3.73
CA LYS A 401 2.74 10.33 -5.17
C LYS A 401 3.31 11.45 -6.06
N GLU A 402 3.38 12.69 -5.58
CA GLU A 402 3.96 13.81 -6.33
C GLU A 402 5.48 13.67 -6.53
N PHE A 403 6.14 12.85 -5.72
CA PHE A 403 7.59 12.62 -5.75
C PHE A 403 7.98 11.29 -6.40
N GLU A 404 7.03 10.46 -6.78
CA GLU A 404 7.25 9.11 -7.32
C GLU A 404 8.21 9.08 -8.51
N ASP A 405 8.15 10.10 -9.38
CA ASP A 405 9.00 10.20 -10.56
C ASP A 405 10.40 10.79 -10.28
N VAL A 406 10.59 11.38 -9.11
CA VAL A 406 11.81 12.11 -8.73
C VAL A 406 12.69 11.28 -7.82
N VAL A 407 12.08 10.50 -6.93
CA VAL A 407 12.80 9.68 -5.96
C VAL A 407 13.36 8.44 -6.64
N PRO A 408 14.68 8.22 -6.58
CA PRO A 408 15.31 7.05 -7.19
C PRO A 408 14.86 5.76 -6.50
N LEU A 409 14.95 4.65 -7.23
CA LEU A 409 14.79 3.33 -6.62
C LEU A 409 15.95 3.04 -5.66
N PRO A 410 15.68 2.32 -4.55
CA PRO A 410 16.73 1.90 -3.62
C PRO A 410 17.85 1.10 -4.30
N LYS A 411 19.07 1.39 -3.91
CA LYS A 411 20.28 0.70 -4.37
C LYS A 411 20.85 -0.24 -3.31
N PHE A 412 20.32 -0.16 -2.08
CA PHE A 412 20.77 -0.94 -0.91
C PHE A 412 22.25 -0.73 -0.60
N ILE A 413 22.66 0.54 -0.56
CA ILE A 413 24.03 0.91 -0.23
C ILE A 413 24.31 0.54 1.23
N THR A 414 25.42 -0.15 1.45
CA THR A 414 25.87 -0.59 2.78
C THR A 414 26.32 0.62 3.62
N TYR A 415 26.02 0.59 4.91
CA TYR A 415 26.45 1.63 5.85
C TYR A 415 27.96 1.81 5.81
N PRO A 416 28.50 3.05 5.69
CA PRO A 416 29.93 3.29 5.46
C PRO A 416 30.87 2.76 6.56
N TYR A 417 30.36 2.64 7.77
CA TYR A 417 31.12 2.15 8.93
C TYR A 417 30.86 0.68 9.26
N ALA A 418 30.14 -0.03 8.39
CA ALA A 418 29.94 -1.48 8.52
C ALA A 418 31.27 -2.23 8.37
N ASP A 419 31.37 -3.38 9.05
CA ASP A 419 32.53 -4.25 8.93
C ASP A 419 32.60 -4.88 7.53
N LYS A 420 33.51 -4.38 6.71
CA LYS A 420 33.75 -4.85 5.34
C LYS A 420 34.29 -6.28 5.25
N SER A 421 34.74 -6.87 6.39
CA SER A 421 35.19 -8.26 6.44
C SER A 421 34.02 -9.26 6.49
N ARG A 422 32.79 -8.79 6.75
CA ARG A 422 31.60 -9.61 6.75
C ARG A 422 31.27 -9.99 5.30
N PRO A 423 31.21 -11.27 4.94
CA PRO A 423 30.85 -11.66 3.59
C PRO A 423 29.44 -11.12 3.28
N TRP A 424 29.30 -10.52 2.11
CA TRP A 424 27.97 -10.18 1.58
C TRP A 424 27.12 -11.44 1.62
N ASN A 425 26.05 -11.42 2.39
CA ASN A 425 25.16 -12.55 2.47
C ASN A 425 24.30 -12.55 1.18
N SER A 426 24.46 -13.55 0.33
CA SER A 426 23.67 -13.69 -0.90
C SER A 426 22.16 -13.68 -0.62
N ASP A 427 21.75 -14.07 0.59
CA ASP A 427 20.36 -14.07 1.03
C ASP A 427 19.76 -12.66 1.09
N ASP A 428 20.54 -11.62 1.42
CA ASP A 428 20.02 -10.25 1.52
C ASP A 428 19.58 -9.71 0.15
N SER A 429 20.23 -10.12 -0.94
CA SER A 429 19.84 -9.71 -2.29
C SER A 429 18.45 -10.21 -2.68
N TYR A 430 18.06 -11.39 -2.23
CA TYR A 430 16.72 -11.95 -2.43
C TYR A 430 15.63 -11.01 -1.90
N TYR A 431 15.81 -10.47 -0.68
CA TYR A 431 14.84 -9.54 -0.07
C TYR A 431 14.88 -8.15 -0.71
N HIS A 432 16.05 -7.71 -1.18
CA HIS A 432 16.16 -6.47 -1.96
C HIS A 432 15.36 -6.56 -3.26
N TYR A 433 15.48 -7.66 -3.99
CA TYR A 433 14.67 -7.90 -5.20
C TYR A 433 13.18 -8.01 -4.88
N HIS A 434 12.82 -8.67 -3.79
CA HIS A 434 11.44 -8.71 -3.34
C HIS A 434 10.87 -7.30 -3.15
N PHE A 435 11.60 -6.42 -2.47
CA PHE A 435 11.14 -5.05 -2.24
C PHE A 435 11.00 -4.26 -3.55
N LEU A 436 11.96 -4.36 -4.46
CA LEU A 436 11.88 -3.75 -5.78
C LEU A 436 10.70 -4.29 -6.60
N ALA A 437 10.43 -5.58 -6.50
CA ALA A 437 9.27 -6.22 -7.14
C ALA A 437 7.94 -5.69 -6.58
N GLN A 438 7.86 -5.44 -5.27
CA GLN A 438 6.68 -4.80 -4.66
C GLN A 438 6.46 -3.37 -5.20
N ILE A 439 7.52 -2.58 -5.35
CA ILE A 439 7.44 -1.22 -5.91
C ILE A 439 6.91 -1.28 -7.35
N ALA A 440 7.48 -2.16 -8.18
CA ALA A 440 7.05 -2.33 -9.56
C ALA A 440 5.58 -2.77 -9.67
N HIS A 441 5.18 -3.75 -8.86
CA HIS A 441 3.79 -4.20 -8.81
C HIS A 441 2.82 -3.08 -8.40
N ARG A 442 3.20 -2.26 -7.42
CA ARG A 442 2.38 -1.13 -6.97
C ARG A 442 2.06 -0.16 -8.11
N ILE A 443 3.01 0.10 -9.00
CA ILE A 443 2.80 0.97 -10.17
C ILE A 443 1.72 0.37 -11.08
N ILE A 444 1.77 -0.93 -11.35
CA ILE A 444 0.76 -1.63 -12.16
C ILE A 444 -0.61 -1.55 -11.48
N LEU A 445 -0.68 -1.83 -10.18
CA LEU A 445 -1.92 -1.78 -9.42
C LEU A 445 -2.55 -0.38 -9.41
N SER A 446 -1.74 0.66 -9.30
CA SER A 446 -2.21 2.06 -9.39
C SER A 446 -2.81 2.35 -10.76
N ARG A 447 -2.21 1.85 -11.85
CA ARG A 447 -2.76 1.97 -13.20
C ARG A 447 -4.09 1.22 -13.34
N ILE A 448 -4.20 0.00 -12.82
CA ILE A 448 -5.46 -0.75 -12.82
C ILE A 448 -6.55 0.09 -12.16
N ARG A 449 -6.29 0.66 -10.99
CA ARG A 449 -7.24 1.49 -10.26
C ARG A 449 -7.62 2.77 -10.99
N GLU A 450 -6.67 3.46 -11.58
CA GLU A 450 -6.89 4.80 -12.14
C GLU A 450 -7.44 4.77 -13.56
N GLU A 451 -7.09 3.76 -14.35
CA GLU A 451 -7.40 3.71 -15.77
C GLU A 451 -8.55 2.74 -16.11
N LEU A 452 -8.73 1.65 -15.34
CA LEU A 452 -9.69 0.59 -15.68
C LEU A 452 -10.99 0.62 -14.86
N TYR A 453 -11.01 1.22 -13.66
CA TYR A 453 -12.11 1.13 -12.70
C TYR A 453 -13.29 2.02 -13.06
N TYR A 454 -14.00 1.66 -14.13
CA TYR A 454 -15.23 2.33 -14.60
C TYR A 454 -16.36 1.32 -14.82
N SER A 455 -17.59 1.80 -14.71
CA SER A 455 -18.81 0.98 -14.91
C SER A 455 -18.94 0.38 -16.32
N ASN A 456 -18.16 0.87 -17.27
CA ASN A 456 -18.01 0.30 -18.62
C ASN A 456 -16.51 0.17 -18.94
N PRO A 457 -15.85 -0.90 -18.48
CA PRO A 457 -14.41 -1.08 -18.63
C PRO A 457 -14.02 -1.38 -20.07
N SER A 458 -12.77 -0.99 -20.45
CA SER A 458 -12.17 -1.31 -21.74
C SER A 458 -11.48 -2.67 -21.69
N ALA A 459 -11.93 -3.62 -22.50
CA ALA A 459 -11.28 -4.95 -22.61
C ALA A 459 -9.85 -4.84 -23.15
N ALA A 460 -9.60 -3.96 -24.13
CA ALA A 460 -8.26 -3.78 -24.69
C ALA A 460 -7.26 -3.23 -23.63
N LEU A 461 -7.73 -2.30 -22.77
CA LEU A 461 -6.90 -1.81 -21.67
C LEU A 461 -6.65 -2.88 -20.61
N ALA A 462 -7.68 -3.68 -20.30
CA ALA A 462 -7.52 -4.80 -19.36
C ALA A 462 -6.49 -5.82 -19.88
N ASP A 463 -6.50 -6.11 -21.19
CA ASP A 463 -5.51 -7.00 -21.83
C ASP A 463 -4.09 -6.40 -21.80
N GLU A 464 -3.95 -5.08 -22.02
CA GLU A 464 -2.66 -4.38 -21.91
C GLU A 464 -2.10 -4.47 -20.48
N LEU A 465 -2.92 -4.16 -19.47
CA LEU A 465 -2.52 -4.22 -18.07
C LEU A 465 -2.23 -5.65 -17.60
N ARG A 466 -2.99 -6.63 -18.11
CA ARG A 466 -2.71 -8.06 -17.90
C ARG A 466 -1.34 -8.44 -18.43
N HIS A 467 -1.02 -8.02 -19.66
CA HIS A 467 0.29 -8.29 -20.26
C HIS A 467 1.44 -7.69 -19.43
N GLN A 468 1.29 -6.46 -18.93
CA GLN A 468 2.28 -5.84 -18.04
C GLN A 468 2.46 -6.60 -16.73
N LEU A 469 1.37 -7.12 -16.16
CA LEU A 469 1.42 -7.92 -14.95
C LEU A 469 2.11 -9.28 -15.19
N GLU A 470 1.88 -9.92 -16.35
CA GLU A 470 2.61 -11.13 -16.75
C GLU A 470 4.10 -10.85 -16.96
N GLN A 471 4.44 -9.78 -17.65
CA GLN A 471 5.83 -9.36 -17.82
C GLN A 471 6.52 -9.10 -16.47
N TRP A 472 5.81 -8.48 -15.51
CA TRP A 472 6.33 -8.32 -14.16
C TRP A 472 6.65 -9.67 -13.52
N ARG A 473 5.73 -10.63 -13.56
CA ARG A 473 5.90 -11.98 -12.99
C ARG A 473 7.06 -12.74 -13.65
N GLU A 474 7.13 -12.72 -14.97
CA GLU A 474 8.15 -13.44 -15.76
C GLU A 474 9.56 -12.87 -15.60
N ASN A 475 9.67 -11.57 -15.29
CA ASN A 475 10.94 -10.90 -15.06
C ASN A 475 11.37 -10.89 -13.58
N LEU A 476 10.68 -11.61 -12.68
CA LEU A 476 11.18 -11.81 -11.33
C LEU A 476 12.48 -12.63 -11.35
N PRO A 477 13.44 -12.35 -10.44
CA PRO A 477 14.63 -13.17 -10.29
C PRO A 477 14.28 -14.64 -10.01
N PRO A 478 15.10 -15.60 -10.43
CA PRO A 478 14.79 -17.03 -10.31
C PRO A 478 14.35 -17.49 -8.92
N GLY A 479 14.94 -16.94 -7.86
CA GLY A 479 14.56 -17.25 -6.47
C GLY A 479 13.18 -16.76 -6.05
N LEU A 480 12.60 -15.78 -6.78
CA LEU A 480 11.28 -15.22 -6.53
C LEU A 480 10.23 -15.69 -7.54
N GLN A 481 10.61 -16.50 -8.50
CA GLN A 481 9.68 -17.11 -9.46
C GLN A 481 8.92 -18.25 -8.80
N TRP A 482 7.69 -18.46 -9.25
CA TRP A 482 6.86 -19.59 -8.85
C TRP A 482 6.21 -20.24 -10.07
N THR A 483 6.01 -21.54 -10.01
CA THR A 483 5.25 -22.30 -11.00
C THR A 483 3.76 -22.28 -10.65
N SER A 484 2.91 -22.47 -11.65
CA SER A 484 1.45 -22.51 -11.47
C SER A 484 0.98 -23.76 -10.71
N GLU A 485 1.76 -24.80 -10.72
CA GLU A 485 1.49 -26.06 -10.04
C GLU A 485 2.04 -25.94 -8.63
N GLY A 486 1.13 -25.99 -7.64
CA GLY A 486 1.48 -25.89 -6.22
C GLY A 486 2.28 -27.11 -5.76
N GLU A 487 3.57 -27.10 -6.04
CA GLU A 487 4.52 -27.97 -5.34
C GLU A 487 4.59 -27.50 -3.87
N ASP A 488 4.65 -28.45 -2.95
CA ASP A 488 4.90 -28.19 -1.53
C ASP A 488 6.24 -27.47 -1.37
N GLN A 489 6.19 -26.15 -1.38
CA GLN A 489 7.37 -25.30 -1.33
C GLN A 489 7.91 -25.28 0.10
N VAL A 490 9.11 -25.83 0.27
CA VAL A 490 9.81 -25.80 1.56
C VAL A 490 10.51 -24.46 1.70
N PHE A 491 10.15 -23.72 2.73
CA PHE A 491 10.75 -22.42 3.06
C PHE A 491 11.85 -22.58 4.11
N GLY A 492 12.95 -21.86 3.94
CA GLY A 492 14.06 -21.85 4.87
C GLY A 492 13.82 -20.99 6.12
N SER A 493 12.94 -19.98 6.00
CA SER A 493 12.64 -19.05 7.09
C SER A 493 11.22 -18.51 6.99
N PRO A 494 10.66 -17.94 8.10
CA PRO A 494 9.36 -17.25 8.06
C PRO A 494 9.34 -16.12 7.04
N ALA A 495 10.44 -15.38 6.88
CA ALA A 495 10.52 -14.29 5.92
C ALA A 495 10.44 -14.80 4.48
N ASP A 496 11.09 -15.92 4.12
CA ASP A 496 10.99 -16.52 2.79
C ASP A 496 9.55 -16.89 2.46
N ALA A 497 8.86 -17.54 3.40
CA ALA A 497 7.47 -17.90 3.25
C ALA A 497 6.59 -16.66 3.02
N VAL A 498 6.78 -15.60 3.81
CA VAL A 498 5.99 -14.38 3.71
C VAL A 498 6.29 -13.62 2.42
N VAL A 499 7.56 -13.42 2.03
CA VAL A 499 7.89 -12.64 0.83
C VAL A 499 7.36 -13.29 -0.45
N LEU A 500 7.48 -14.61 -0.58
CA LEU A 500 6.95 -15.30 -1.75
C LEU A 500 5.41 -15.29 -1.75
N THR A 501 4.80 -15.57 -0.60
CA THR A 501 3.35 -15.49 -0.42
C THR A 501 2.80 -14.11 -0.78
N LEU A 502 3.47 -13.04 -0.36
CA LEU A 502 3.06 -11.68 -0.70
C LEU A 502 3.14 -11.40 -2.20
N LEU A 503 4.18 -11.84 -2.90
CA LEU A 503 4.28 -11.66 -4.35
C LEU A 503 3.20 -12.45 -5.09
N GLN A 504 2.98 -13.70 -4.71
CA GLN A 504 1.92 -14.53 -5.29
C GLN A 504 0.52 -13.94 -5.03
N ALA A 505 0.25 -13.50 -3.80
CA ALA A 505 -1.01 -12.86 -3.46
C ALA A 505 -1.22 -11.56 -4.25
N ARG A 506 -0.18 -10.71 -4.37
CA ARG A 506 -0.21 -9.48 -5.17
C ARG A 506 -0.53 -9.74 -6.64
N TYR A 507 0.07 -10.75 -7.23
CA TYR A 507 -0.22 -11.14 -8.61
C TYR A 507 -1.67 -11.59 -8.76
N ARG A 508 -2.12 -12.55 -7.95
CA ARG A 508 -3.45 -13.14 -8.05
C ARG A 508 -4.56 -12.12 -7.77
N ILE A 509 -4.40 -11.30 -6.71
CA ILE A 509 -5.37 -10.25 -6.42
C ILE A 509 -5.43 -9.18 -7.52
N SER A 510 -4.32 -8.85 -8.16
CA SER A 510 -4.32 -7.92 -9.30
C SER A 510 -5.00 -8.51 -10.52
N ARG A 511 -4.87 -9.83 -10.77
CA ARG A 511 -5.63 -10.54 -11.80
C ARG A 511 -7.14 -10.50 -11.51
N PHE A 512 -7.55 -10.66 -10.24
CA PHE A 512 -8.94 -10.44 -9.84
C PHE A 512 -9.37 -8.99 -10.11
N HIS A 513 -8.57 -8.01 -9.73
CA HIS A 513 -8.90 -6.59 -9.93
C HIS A 513 -9.00 -6.17 -11.40
N LEU A 514 -8.26 -6.80 -12.31
CA LEU A 514 -8.43 -6.60 -13.75
C LEU A 514 -9.85 -6.96 -14.23
N GLY A 515 -10.45 -8.00 -13.66
CA GLY A 515 -11.79 -8.44 -14.02
C GLY A 515 -12.93 -7.81 -13.19
N ARG A 516 -12.64 -7.23 -12.01
CA ARG A 516 -13.67 -6.74 -11.08
C ARG A 516 -14.63 -5.70 -11.70
N PRO A 517 -14.22 -4.75 -12.56
CA PRO A 517 -15.14 -3.88 -13.28
C PRO A 517 -16.07 -4.63 -14.24
N PHE A 518 -15.63 -5.75 -14.82
CA PHE A 518 -16.46 -6.62 -15.67
C PHE A 518 -17.46 -7.41 -14.83
N LEU A 519 -17.05 -7.89 -13.64
CA LEU A 519 -17.96 -8.48 -12.66
C LEU A 519 -19.06 -7.49 -12.26
N TYR A 520 -18.69 -6.23 -11.96
CA TYR A 520 -19.67 -5.18 -11.71
C TYR A 520 -20.67 -5.03 -12.88
N LYS A 521 -20.17 -4.92 -14.11
CA LYS A 521 -21.00 -4.79 -15.33
C LYS A 521 -21.94 -5.97 -15.48
N ALA A 522 -21.47 -7.21 -15.27
CA ALA A 522 -22.27 -8.42 -15.38
C ALA A 522 -23.36 -8.51 -14.30
N ILE A 523 -23.07 -8.08 -13.07
CA ILE A 523 -24.06 -8.00 -11.99
C ILE A 523 -25.12 -6.94 -12.26
N GLN A 524 -24.72 -5.75 -12.75
CA GLN A 524 -25.66 -4.64 -13.02
C GLN A 524 -26.54 -4.88 -14.25
N LYS A 525 -26.02 -5.53 -15.28
CA LYS A 525 -26.71 -5.71 -16.57
C LYS A 525 -26.51 -7.14 -17.10
N PRO A 526 -27.01 -8.15 -16.39
CA PRO A 526 -26.72 -9.55 -16.71
C PRO A 526 -27.15 -9.97 -18.12
N MET A 527 -28.21 -9.36 -18.67
CA MET A 527 -28.75 -9.71 -20.01
C MET A 527 -27.96 -9.07 -21.17
N SER A 528 -27.04 -8.13 -20.89
CA SER A 528 -26.31 -7.38 -21.93
C SER A 528 -24.78 -7.64 -21.89
N VAL A 529 -24.36 -8.74 -21.29
CA VAL A 529 -22.94 -9.14 -21.24
C VAL A 529 -22.48 -9.76 -22.55
N SER A 530 -21.30 -9.37 -23.01
CA SER A 530 -20.63 -9.98 -24.18
C SER A 530 -19.85 -11.24 -23.80
N ASP A 531 -19.42 -12.02 -24.78
CA ASP A 531 -18.55 -13.17 -24.56
C ASP A 531 -17.20 -12.76 -23.95
N THR A 532 -16.68 -11.60 -24.35
CA THR A 532 -15.47 -11.02 -23.77
C THR A 532 -15.68 -10.68 -22.30
N ASP A 533 -16.82 -10.05 -21.93
CA ASP A 533 -17.12 -9.76 -20.53
C ASP A 533 -17.19 -11.05 -19.70
N LEU A 534 -17.85 -12.10 -20.22
CA LEU A 534 -17.97 -13.40 -19.53
C LEU A 534 -16.60 -14.07 -19.33
N LYS A 535 -15.71 -14.00 -20.34
CA LYS A 535 -14.34 -14.50 -20.20
C LYS A 535 -13.59 -13.77 -19.09
N MET A 536 -13.66 -12.43 -19.08
CA MET A 536 -13.03 -11.63 -18.02
C MET A 536 -13.61 -11.93 -16.62
N CYS A 537 -14.91 -12.18 -16.54
CA CYS A 537 -15.57 -12.59 -15.30
C CYS A 537 -15.08 -13.97 -14.82
N SER A 538 -15.06 -14.96 -15.72
CA SER A 538 -14.60 -16.32 -15.37
C SER A 538 -13.16 -16.33 -14.88
N GLU A 539 -12.25 -15.62 -15.58
CA GLU A 539 -10.85 -15.49 -15.15
C GLU A 539 -10.75 -14.82 -13.77
N ALA A 540 -11.49 -13.73 -13.55
CA ALA A 540 -11.47 -13.00 -12.28
C ALA A 540 -11.98 -13.87 -11.11
N LEU A 541 -13.08 -14.59 -11.29
CA LEU A 541 -13.63 -15.48 -10.27
C LEU A 541 -12.67 -16.65 -9.94
N GLN A 542 -11.98 -17.18 -10.94
CA GLN A 542 -10.93 -18.19 -10.72
C GLN A 542 -9.80 -17.62 -9.87
N PHE A 543 -9.27 -16.43 -10.22
CA PHE A 543 -8.24 -15.78 -9.43
C PHE A 543 -8.69 -15.36 -8.03
N ALA A 544 -9.98 -15.06 -7.84
CA ALA A 544 -10.55 -14.86 -6.51
C ALA A 544 -10.48 -16.12 -5.64
N MET A 545 -10.57 -17.31 -6.23
CA MET A 545 -10.40 -18.56 -5.50
C MET A 545 -8.92 -18.94 -5.28
N ASP A 546 -8.04 -18.54 -6.18
CA ASP A 546 -6.63 -18.95 -6.16
C ASP A 546 -5.75 -18.11 -5.21
N TRP A 547 -6.02 -16.81 -5.05
CA TRP A 547 -5.14 -15.96 -4.24
C TRP A 547 -5.15 -16.28 -2.73
N PRO A 548 -6.26 -16.77 -2.13
CA PRO A 548 -6.25 -17.18 -0.73
C PRO A 548 -5.47 -18.47 -0.43
N LEU A 549 -4.82 -19.10 -1.40
CA LEU A 549 -3.86 -20.19 -1.13
C LEU A 549 -2.75 -19.74 -0.16
N ALA A 550 -2.49 -18.43 -0.10
CA ALA A 550 -1.66 -17.82 0.92
C ALA A 550 -2.21 -17.92 2.36
N LEU A 551 -3.47 -18.32 2.55
CA LEU A 551 -4.08 -18.40 3.87
C LEU A 551 -3.40 -19.38 4.81
N ASP A 552 -2.86 -20.48 4.32
CA ASP A 552 -2.17 -21.45 5.17
C ASP A 552 -0.95 -20.81 5.85
N VAL A 553 -0.28 -19.86 5.16
CA VAL A 553 0.79 -19.05 5.76
C VAL A 553 0.23 -18.04 6.76
N CYS A 554 -0.90 -17.38 6.42
CA CYS A 554 -1.57 -16.45 7.34
C CYS A 554 -2.02 -17.14 8.65
N VAL A 555 -2.52 -18.36 8.56
CA VAL A 555 -2.97 -19.13 9.72
C VAL A 555 -1.78 -19.58 10.58
N ARG A 556 -0.71 -20.09 9.95
CA ARG A 556 0.47 -20.58 10.67
C ARG A 556 1.35 -19.48 11.26
N MET A 557 1.35 -18.31 10.65
CA MET A 557 2.18 -17.17 11.07
C MET A 557 1.33 -15.91 11.28
N LYS A 558 0.21 -16.06 12.02
CA LYS A 558 -0.78 -14.99 12.24
C LYS A 558 -0.17 -13.72 12.85
N ASP A 559 0.89 -13.85 13.66
CA ASP A 559 1.59 -12.72 14.26
C ASP A 559 2.68 -12.13 13.36
N PHE A 560 2.86 -12.66 12.14
CA PHE A 560 3.80 -12.14 11.15
C PHE A 560 3.15 -11.74 9.81
N MET A 561 1.81 -11.67 9.69
CA MET A 561 1.11 -11.31 8.45
C MET A 561 0.47 -9.92 8.53
N PRO A 562 1.12 -8.87 7.98
CA PRO A 562 0.66 -7.49 8.12
C PRO A 562 -0.58 -7.16 7.28
N LEU A 563 -1.11 -8.08 6.49
CA LEU A 563 -2.22 -7.82 5.55
C LEU A 563 -3.53 -8.48 5.94
N LYS A 564 -3.68 -9.00 7.17
CA LYS A 564 -4.89 -9.72 7.61
C LYS A 564 -6.17 -8.92 7.43
N TYR A 565 -6.15 -7.64 7.78
CA TYR A 565 -7.31 -6.74 7.61
C TYR A 565 -7.72 -6.63 6.13
N PHE A 566 -6.77 -6.40 5.25
CA PHE A 566 -7.05 -6.23 3.80
C PHE A 566 -7.47 -7.54 3.15
N VAL A 567 -6.91 -8.66 3.59
CA VAL A 567 -7.29 -10.00 3.15
C VAL A 567 -8.75 -10.27 3.51
N SER A 568 -9.18 -9.99 4.75
CA SER A 568 -10.57 -10.17 5.17
C SER A 568 -11.55 -9.28 4.41
N GLY A 569 -11.20 -8.00 4.17
CA GLY A 569 -12.00 -7.09 3.36
C GLY A 569 -12.17 -7.58 1.92
N GLN A 570 -11.10 -8.09 1.28
CA GLN A 570 -11.22 -8.68 -0.06
C GLN A 570 -12.13 -9.91 -0.08
N MET A 571 -12.05 -10.79 0.93
CA MET A 571 -12.94 -11.93 1.06
C MET A 571 -14.39 -11.51 1.21
N PHE A 572 -14.67 -10.49 2.02
CA PHE A 572 -16.00 -9.92 2.17
C PHE A 572 -16.60 -9.51 0.81
N GLY A 573 -15.88 -8.69 0.05
CA GLY A 573 -16.34 -8.23 -1.26
C GLY A 573 -16.54 -9.38 -2.26
N GLN A 574 -15.62 -10.35 -2.27
CA GLN A 574 -15.68 -11.51 -3.16
C GLN A 574 -16.86 -12.42 -2.84
N LEU A 575 -17.15 -12.68 -1.57
CA LEU A 575 -18.29 -13.50 -1.16
C LEU A 575 -19.62 -12.91 -1.63
N PHE A 576 -19.80 -11.58 -1.59
CA PHE A 576 -20.97 -10.92 -2.18
C PHE A 576 -21.03 -11.05 -3.70
N ILE A 577 -19.88 -11.00 -4.40
CA ILE A 577 -19.82 -11.21 -5.84
C ILE A 577 -20.23 -12.65 -6.20
N PHE A 578 -19.68 -13.67 -5.51
CA PHE A 578 -20.06 -15.06 -5.73
C PHE A 578 -21.55 -15.29 -5.50
N HIS A 579 -22.11 -14.72 -4.42
CA HIS A 579 -23.55 -14.78 -4.17
C HIS A 579 -24.37 -14.16 -5.31
N ALA A 580 -24.00 -12.97 -5.80
CA ALA A 580 -24.69 -12.30 -6.88
C ALA A 580 -24.61 -13.07 -8.20
N PHE A 581 -23.47 -13.70 -8.50
CA PHE A 581 -23.31 -14.55 -9.68
C PHE A 581 -24.15 -15.82 -9.59
N LYS A 582 -24.18 -16.48 -8.43
CA LYS A 582 -25.03 -17.65 -8.17
C LYS A 582 -26.51 -17.35 -8.44
N ASN A 583 -26.97 -16.18 -8.03
CA ASN A 583 -28.37 -15.75 -8.15
C ASN A 583 -28.66 -14.90 -9.40
N SER A 584 -27.74 -14.85 -10.36
CA SER A 584 -27.96 -14.10 -11.61
C SER A 584 -29.13 -14.67 -12.41
N PRO A 585 -30.01 -13.83 -12.98
CA PRO A 585 -31.08 -14.29 -13.88
C PRO A 585 -30.53 -14.86 -15.19
N ASN A 586 -29.32 -14.52 -15.60
CA ASN A 586 -28.69 -15.02 -16.83
C ASN A 586 -27.91 -16.31 -16.58
N PRO A 587 -28.30 -17.45 -17.20
CA PRO A 587 -27.57 -18.71 -17.06
C PRO A 587 -26.07 -18.59 -17.44
N ARG A 588 -25.77 -17.85 -18.51
CA ARG A 588 -24.37 -17.67 -18.97
C ARG A 588 -23.48 -16.99 -17.92
N VAL A 589 -24.04 -16.11 -17.09
CA VAL A 589 -23.34 -15.49 -15.97
C VAL A 589 -23.11 -16.51 -14.85
N ARG A 590 -24.12 -17.35 -14.53
CA ARG A 590 -23.96 -18.41 -13.54
C ARG A 590 -22.92 -19.46 -13.95
N ASP A 591 -22.87 -19.77 -15.24
CA ASP A 591 -21.94 -20.78 -15.81
C ASP A 591 -20.45 -20.32 -15.72
N THR A 592 -20.17 -19.05 -15.41
CA THR A 592 -18.80 -18.58 -15.18
C THR A 592 -18.27 -18.88 -13.77
N LEU A 593 -19.11 -19.37 -12.86
CA LEU A 593 -18.69 -19.74 -11.51
C LEU A 593 -17.71 -20.92 -11.57
N PRO A 594 -16.53 -20.81 -10.92
CA PRO A 594 -15.56 -21.90 -10.90
C PRO A 594 -16.08 -23.11 -10.13
N LEU A 595 -15.60 -24.29 -10.49
CA LEU A 595 -15.91 -25.51 -9.74
C LEU A 595 -15.39 -25.42 -8.31
N GLY A 596 -16.20 -25.87 -7.33
CA GLY A 596 -15.82 -25.91 -5.92
C GLY A 596 -15.94 -24.56 -5.20
N TYR A 597 -16.52 -23.52 -5.82
CA TYR A 597 -16.69 -22.21 -5.18
C TYR A 597 -17.47 -22.28 -3.85
N ASP A 598 -18.42 -23.21 -3.69
CA ASP A 598 -19.19 -23.37 -2.42
C ASP A 598 -18.26 -23.79 -1.26
N VAL A 599 -17.33 -24.72 -1.52
CA VAL A 599 -16.33 -25.16 -0.54
C VAL A 599 -15.38 -24.00 -0.22
N TRP A 600 -14.97 -23.27 -1.24
CA TRP A 600 -14.15 -22.09 -1.06
C TRP A 600 -14.86 -21.03 -0.20
N CYS A 601 -16.12 -20.71 -0.46
CA CYS A 601 -16.90 -19.77 0.36
C CYS A 601 -16.90 -20.19 1.84
N THR A 602 -17.14 -21.47 2.13
CA THR A 602 -17.12 -22.01 3.50
C THR A 602 -15.75 -21.82 4.16
N LYS A 603 -14.66 -22.09 3.42
CA LYS A 603 -13.28 -21.90 3.93
C LYS A 603 -13.02 -20.41 4.27
N MET A 604 -13.48 -19.48 3.41
CA MET A 604 -13.30 -18.05 3.63
C MET A 604 -14.10 -17.55 4.85
N LEU A 605 -15.34 -17.98 5.00
CA LEU A 605 -16.16 -17.64 6.15
C LEU A 605 -15.54 -18.13 7.46
N ARG A 606 -14.99 -19.34 7.48
CA ARG A 606 -14.26 -19.84 8.63
C ARG A 606 -13.04 -18.99 8.98
N PHE A 607 -12.23 -18.60 7.98
CA PHE A 607 -11.08 -17.73 8.22
C PHE A 607 -11.52 -16.37 8.79
N MET A 608 -12.59 -15.76 8.25
CA MET A 608 -13.10 -14.49 8.76
C MET A 608 -13.60 -14.62 10.20
N SER A 609 -14.25 -15.75 10.57
CA SER A 609 -14.73 -15.97 11.94
C SER A 609 -13.60 -15.95 12.98
N GLU A 610 -12.39 -16.38 12.61
CA GLU A 610 -11.22 -16.35 13.49
C GLU A 610 -10.69 -14.92 13.74
N LEU A 611 -11.04 -13.96 12.88
CA LEU A 611 -10.60 -12.56 12.96
C LEU A 611 -11.63 -11.62 13.58
N VAL A 612 -12.83 -12.09 13.88
CA VAL A 612 -13.95 -11.27 14.40
C VAL A 612 -13.56 -10.50 15.67
N ALA A 613 -12.86 -11.13 16.59
CA ALA A 613 -12.41 -10.50 17.84
C ALA A 613 -11.35 -9.40 17.61
N SER A 614 -10.66 -9.44 16.46
CA SER A 614 -9.51 -8.56 16.19
C SER A 614 -9.89 -7.23 15.54
N SER A 615 -11.10 -7.11 14.96
CA SER A 615 -11.52 -5.88 14.24
C SER A 615 -13.04 -5.72 14.25
N PRO A 616 -13.58 -4.55 14.63
CA PRO A 616 -15.01 -4.29 14.59
C PRO A 616 -15.57 -4.28 13.15
N THR A 617 -14.75 -3.92 12.16
CA THR A 617 -15.15 -4.04 10.74
C THR A 617 -15.35 -5.50 10.35
N VAL A 618 -14.41 -6.36 10.68
CA VAL A 618 -14.53 -7.80 10.38
C VAL A 618 -15.70 -8.44 11.11
N ALA A 619 -15.99 -7.99 12.34
CA ALA A 619 -17.16 -8.43 13.08
C ALA A 619 -18.48 -8.07 12.34
N GLN A 620 -18.60 -6.83 11.88
CA GLN A 620 -19.75 -6.37 11.09
C GLN A 620 -19.87 -7.10 9.75
N ASP A 621 -18.75 -7.28 9.06
CA ASP A 621 -18.69 -8.00 7.79
C ASP A 621 -19.13 -9.45 7.96
N PHE A 622 -18.65 -10.12 9.01
CA PHE A 622 -18.99 -11.50 9.30
C PHE A 622 -20.47 -11.67 9.70
N GLU A 623 -21.05 -10.73 10.44
CA GLU A 623 -22.49 -10.71 10.76
C GLU A 623 -23.35 -10.67 9.48
N LEU A 624 -23.01 -9.77 8.54
CA LEU A 624 -23.71 -9.69 7.24
C LEU A 624 -23.57 -10.98 6.43
N LEU A 625 -22.36 -11.55 6.37
CA LEU A 625 -22.10 -12.78 5.62
C LEU A 625 -22.73 -14.01 6.28
N SER A 626 -22.76 -14.09 7.61
CA SER A 626 -23.41 -15.18 8.35
C SER A 626 -24.90 -15.23 8.06
N THR A 627 -25.54 -14.06 8.00
CA THR A 627 -26.95 -13.94 7.59
C THR A 627 -27.15 -14.36 6.14
N LEU A 628 -26.22 -13.96 5.23
CA LEU A 628 -26.30 -14.27 3.80
C LEU A 628 -26.16 -15.76 3.49
N TYR A 629 -25.25 -16.42 4.19
CA TYR A 629 -24.91 -17.84 3.98
C TYR A 629 -25.63 -18.78 4.95
N HIS A 630 -26.60 -18.29 5.74
CA HIS A 630 -27.39 -19.07 6.70
C HIS A 630 -26.52 -19.87 7.67
N LEU A 631 -25.42 -19.28 8.13
CA LEU A 631 -24.62 -19.91 9.17
C LEU A 631 -25.44 -19.85 10.46
N ALA A 632 -25.78 -21.02 11.03
CA ALA A 632 -26.32 -21.07 12.37
C ALA A 632 -25.30 -20.46 13.34
N GLU A 633 -25.75 -19.73 14.35
CA GLU A 633 -24.89 -19.20 15.41
C GLU A 633 -24.03 -20.35 15.94
N VAL A 634 -22.72 -20.29 15.74
CA VAL A 634 -21.72 -21.27 16.21
C VAL A 634 -21.29 -20.89 17.60
#